data_471b3e4edc578bf12d15a0cd51754583
#
_entry.id   471b3e4edc578bf12d15a0cd51754583
#
_cell.length_a   1.000
_cell.length_b   1.000
_cell.length_c   1.000
_cell.angle_alpha   90.00
_cell.angle_beta   90.00
_cell.angle_gamma   90.00
#
_symmetry.space_group_name_H-M   'P 1'
#
loop_
_entity.id
_entity.type
_entity.pdbx_description
1 polymer ?
#
loop_
_entity_poly.entity_id
_entity_poly.type
_entity_poly.pdbx_seq_one_letter_code
_entity_poly.pdbx_strand_id
1 'polypeptide(L)'
;AAPETAQTTAHYLDKIYRSDSAESEDLAKQINKHNKGILIKQFCFVFEELKKAIEFDGAEFKNIVFKGQPNKVTQVYQILFMAMYEALIARNLRVANYQNLQSSITGVYESHLRALSSEEQWTATDRRNLSKAIFGLISKNFTPKAGSDQNLAGWVASLENTLNTSKTEQVCYDFKMGFAQITGAEKPFLPAVVSKIVKTLTAMTNTKPGECFVIVGVAEREADALAHAAHYGEHAIKYSDFYITGIDQEAAKYHGSLSKLEQKIVQHIENEPIEAELKSKIKAELVSFSYQNKQVMQFKLTRGDSPALYDQKYFKRTMSHLEEVERKEELNFLKQFERDSQLAQILP
;
A
#
# COMPACT_ATOMS: atom_id res chain seq x y z
N ALA A 1 13.43 -6.09 10.63
CA ALA A 1 13.98 -7.31 10.01
C ALA A 1 12.85 -8.32 9.90
N ALA A 2 12.62 -8.84 8.72
CA ALA A 2 11.64 -9.91 8.56
C ALA A 2 12.06 -11.09 9.48
N PRO A 3 11.12 -11.73 10.19
CA PRO A 3 11.45 -12.87 11.07
C PRO A 3 12.06 -14.04 10.30
N GLU A 4 11.97 -13.99 8.99
CA GLU A 4 12.42 -15.01 8.04
C GLU A 4 13.93 -15.17 7.99
N THR A 5 14.68 -14.13 8.34
CA THR A 5 16.14 -14.09 8.23
C THR A 5 16.83 -13.74 9.54
N ALA A 6 16.08 -13.39 10.59
CA ALA A 6 16.65 -12.96 11.85
C ALA A 6 17.15 -14.17 12.67
N GLN A 7 18.43 -14.44 12.61
CA GLN A 7 19.09 -15.25 13.65
C GLN A 7 19.17 -14.41 14.92
N THR A 8 18.51 -14.84 15.99
CA THR A 8 18.52 -14.14 17.29
C THR A 8 19.53 -14.77 18.26
N THR A 9 20.62 -15.34 17.75
CA THR A 9 21.72 -15.78 18.58
C THR A 9 22.51 -14.57 19.09
N ALA A 10 23.04 -14.64 20.31
CA ALA A 10 23.88 -13.60 20.86
C ALA A 10 25.00 -13.19 19.88
N HIS A 11 25.62 -14.20 19.23
CA HIS A 11 26.65 -13.97 18.23
C HIS A 11 26.19 -13.14 17.03
N TYR A 12 24.96 -13.34 16.55
CA TYR A 12 24.42 -12.52 15.44
C TYR A 12 24.07 -11.10 15.88
N LEU A 13 23.53 -10.95 17.10
CA LEU A 13 23.27 -9.64 17.70
C LEU A 13 24.58 -8.86 17.90
N ASP A 14 25.63 -9.52 18.39
CA ASP A 14 26.96 -8.91 18.52
C ASP A 14 27.48 -8.39 17.17
N LYS A 15 27.30 -9.15 16.09
CA LYS A 15 27.67 -8.72 14.75
C LYS A 15 26.87 -7.51 14.28
N ILE A 16 25.55 -7.46 14.54
CA ILE A 16 24.72 -6.31 14.20
C ILE A 16 25.17 -5.05 14.93
N TYR A 17 25.61 -5.17 16.20
CA TYR A 17 26.07 -4.03 16.99
C TYR A 17 27.48 -3.56 16.62
N ARG A 18 28.26 -4.34 15.89
CA ARG A 18 29.59 -3.90 15.38
C ARG A 18 29.40 -3.06 14.12
N SER A 19 29.81 -1.80 14.17
CA SER A 19 29.66 -0.85 13.06
C SER A 19 30.44 -1.22 11.79
N ASP A 20 31.42 -2.11 11.91
CA ASP A 20 32.31 -2.57 10.85
C ASP A 20 31.93 -3.94 10.26
N SER A 21 30.82 -4.52 10.69
CA SER A 21 30.37 -5.82 10.21
C SER A 21 29.49 -5.70 8.96
N ALA A 22 29.57 -6.67 8.05
CA ALA A 22 28.72 -6.76 6.88
C ALA A 22 27.22 -6.84 7.27
N GLU A 23 26.90 -7.53 8.35
CA GLU A 23 25.55 -7.67 8.91
C GLU A 23 24.99 -6.32 9.41
N SER A 24 25.83 -5.46 10.01
CA SER A 24 25.45 -4.13 10.43
C SER A 24 25.20 -3.21 9.23
N GLU A 25 26.05 -3.26 8.21
CA GLU A 25 25.88 -2.51 6.97
C GLU A 25 24.61 -2.92 6.22
N ASP A 26 24.36 -4.24 6.13
CA ASP A 26 23.15 -4.75 5.47
C ASP A 26 21.88 -4.33 6.22
N LEU A 27 21.88 -4.43 7.55
CA LEU A 27 20.78 -3.95 8.38
C LEU A 27 20.55 -2.45 8.18
N ALA A 28 21.62 -1.65 8.17
CA ALA A 28 21.53 -0.20 7.93
C ALA A 28 20.94 0.10 6.55
N LYS A 29 21.36 -0.61 5.50
CA LYS A 29 20.78 -0.52 4.14
C LYS A 29 19.30 -0.87 4.12
N GLN A 30 18.89 -1.93 4.83
CA GLN A 30 17.47 -2.31 4.92
C GLN A 30 16.65 -1.27 5.69
N ILE A 31 17.14 -0.76 6.81
CA ILE A 31 16.47 0.29 7.59
C ILE A 31 16.34 1.58 6.78
N ASN A 32 17.37 1.94 6.00
CA ASN A 32 17.37 3.15 5.18
C ASN A 32 16.43 3.06 3.96
N LYS A 33 16.03 1.85 3.53
CA LYS A 33 14.96 1.67 2.54
C LYS A 33 13.59 2.05 3.10
N HIS A 34 13.43 2.06 4.41
CA HIS A 34 12.20 2.40 5.10
C HIS A 34 12.39 3.67 5.93
N ASN A 35 11.33 4.46 6.08
CA ASN A 35 11.38 5.59 6.99
C ASN A 35 11.51 5.11 8.43
N LYS A 36 12.67 5.38 9.06
CA LYS A 36 12.96 4.96 10.44
C LYS A 36 11.87 5.39 11.43
N GLY A 37 11.34 6.61 11.26
CA GLY A 37 10.27 7.13 12.12
C GLY A 37 8.97 6.33 12.00
N ILE A 38 8.64 5.87 10.80
CA ILE A 38 7.46 5.02 10.56
C ILE A 38 7.66 3.65 11.20
N LEU A 39 8.82 3.03 11.02
CA LEU A 39 9.12 1.73 11.65
C LEU A 39 9.00 1.79 13.16
N ILE A 40 9.53 2.84 13.79
CA ILE A 40 9.43 3.04 15.24
C ILE A 40 7.96 3.21 15.66
N LYS A 41 7.20 4.06 14.97
CA LYS A 41 5.76 4.26 15.25
C LYS A 41 4.96 2.98 15.11
N GLN A 42 5.20 2.19 14.06
CA GLN A 42 4.54 0.89 13.85
C GLN A 42 4.90 -0.09 14.96
N PHE A 43 6.18 -0.17 15.32
CA PHE A 43 6.64 -1.01 16.43
C PHE A 43 5.96 -0.65 17.74
N CYS A 44 5.99 0.63 18.13
CA CYS A 44 5.36 1.12 19.36
C CYS A 44 3.84 0.86 19.33
N PHE A 45 3.19 1.11 18.21
CA PHE A 45 1.75 0.85 18.07
C PHE A 45 1.41 -0.63 18.30
N VAL A 46 2.11 -1.56 17.63
CA VAL A 46 1.87 -3.00 17.81
C VAL A 46 2.18 -3.45 19.24
N PHE A 47 3.25 -2.89 19.82
CA PHE A 47 3.62 -3.16 21.21
C PHE A 47 2.51 -2.75 22.19
N GLU A 48 1.99 -1.53 22.06
CA GLU A 48 0.91 -1.02 22.91
C GLU A 48 -0.40 -1.81 22.74
N GLU A 49 -0.74 -2.21 21.53
CA GLU A 49 -1.92 -3.04 21.28
C GLU A 49 -1.80 -4.45 21.87
N LEU A 50 -0.62 -5.06 21.78
CA LEU A 50 -0.32 -6.35 22.42
C LEU A 50 -0.35 -6.20 23.96
N LYS A 51 0.23 -5.12 24.48
CA LYS A 51 0.20 -4.81 25.91
C LYS A 51 -1.23 -4.67 26.44
N LYS A 52 -2.09 -3.91 25.76
CA LYS A 52 -3.52 -3.76 26.10
C LYS A 52 -4.25 -5.11 26.14
N ALA A 53 -3.93 -6.02 25.20
CA ALA A 53 -4.52 -7.35 25.18
C ALA A 53 -4.07 -8.22 26.38
N ILE A 54 -2.79 -8.12 26.76
CA ILE A 54 -2.22 -8.87 27.86
C ILE A 54 -2.69 -8.34 29.21
N GLU A 55 -2.63 -7.02 29.39
CA GLU A 55 -2.93 -6.35 30.65
C GLU A 55 -4.42 -5.98 30.79
N PHE A 56 -5.30 -6.55 29.96
CA PHE A 56 -6.72 -6.19 29.92
C PHE A 56 -7.41 -6.27 31.30
N ASP A 57 -7.04 -7.26 32.10
CA ASP A 57 -7.52 -7.50 33.46
C ASP A 57 -6.43 -7.30 34.54
N GLY A 58 -5.32 -6.63 34.19
CA GLY A 58 -4.18 -6.42 35.08
C GLY A 58 -3.23 -7.62 35.16
N ALA A 59 -3.37 -8.61 34.29
CA ALA A 59 -2.50 -9.78 34.27
C ALA A 59 -1.14 -9.48 33.65
N GLU A 60 -0.15 -10.31 33.98
CA GLU A 60 1.18 -10.26 33.37
C GLU A 60 1.32 -11.22 32.19
N PHE A 61 2.17 -10.88 31.23
CA PHE A 61 2.46 -11.70 30.04
C PHE A 61 2.69 -13.17 30.34
N LYS A 62 3.53 -13.46 31.36
CA LYS A 62 3.86 -14.84 31.72
C LYS A 62 2.65 -15.62 32.20
N ASN A 63 1.77 -14.98 32.94
CA ASN A 63 0.60 -15.61 33.54
C ASN A 63 -0.51 -15.87 32.51
N ILE A 64 -0.57 -15.04 31.46
CA ILE A 64 -1.53 -15.23 30.36
C ILE A 64 -1.04 -16.29 29.38
N VAL A 65 0.18 -16.19 28.92
CA VAL A 65 0.67 -16.97 27.79
C VAL A 65 1.09 -18.39 28.17
N PHE A 66 1.48 -18.60 29.45
CA PHE A 66 1.93 -19.88 29.97
C PHE A 66 0.98 -20.39 31.04
N LYS A 67 0.61 -21.70 30.97
CA LYS A 67 -0.14 -22.41 32.03
C LYS A 67 0.77 -23.05 33.05
N GLY A 68 2.05 -23.24 32.72
CA GLY A 68 3.06 -23.85 33.54
C GLY A 68 4.30 -23.00 33.74
N GLN A 69 5.45 -23.61 33.90
CA GLN A 69 6.70 -22.87 34.01
C GLN A 69 7.02 -22.16 32.70
N PRO A 70 7.23 -20.82 32.73
CA PRO A 70 7.55 -20.07 31.53
C PRO A 70 8.83 -20.58 30.85
N ASN A 71 8.76 -20.87 29.58
CA ASN A 71 9.89 -21.29 28.75
C ASN A 71 9.91 -20.50 27.45
N LYS A 72 11.09 -20.20 26.91
CA LYS A 72 11.26 -19.47 25.64
C LYS A 72 10.52 -18.13 25.61
N VAL A 73 10.40 -17.45 26.74
CA VAL A 73 9.57 -16.22 26.93
C VAL A 73 9.81 -15.19 25.84
N THR A 74 11.08 -14.89 25.52
CA THR A 74 11.44 -13.92 24.48
C THR A 74 11.00 -14.36 23.09
N GLN A 75 11.13 -15.66 22.77
CA GLN A 75 10.73 -16.19 21.46
C GLN A 75 9.21 -16.22 21.32
N VAL A 76 8.50 -16.59 22.36
CA VAL A 76 7.02 -16.58 22.40
C VAL A 76 6.50 -15.15 22.24
N TYR A 77 7.11 -14.19 22.95
CA TYR A 77 6.78 -12.78 22.79
C TYR A 77 6.98 -12.32 21.34
N GLN A 78 8.10 -12.69 20.73
CA GLN A 78 8.40 -12.33 19.34
C GLN A 78 7.36 -12.90 18.36
N ILE A 79 6.94 -14.16 18.56
CA ILE A 79 5.92 -14.81 17.73
C ILE A 79 4.57 -14.10 17.84
N LEU A 80 4.14 -13.78 19.07
CA LEU A 80 2.90 -13.05 19.31
C LEU A 80 2.98 -11.63 18.71
N PHE A 81 4.09 -10.93 18.93
CA PHE A 81 4.31 -9.60 18.34
C PHE A 81 4.19 -9.63 16.81
N MET A 82 4.80 -10.64 16.15
CA MET A 82 4.75 -10.77 14.70
C MET A 82 3.35 -11.13 14.19
N ALA A 83 2.59 -11.95 14.91
CA ALA A 83 1.21 -12.23 14.57
C ALA A 83 0.32 -10.96 14.70
N MET A 84 0.54 -10.15 15.74
CA MET A 84 -0.12 -8.85 15.90
C MET A 84 0.29 -7.86 14.81
N TYR A 85 1.58 -7.83 14.45
CA TYR A 85 2.09 -6.98 13.36
C TYR A 85 1.42 -7.34 12.02
N GLU A 86 1.30 -8.63 11.72
CA GLU A 86 0.55 -9.10 10.53
C GLU A 86 -0.89 -8.60 10.53
N ALA A 87 -1.60 -8.68 11.67
CA ALA A 87 -2.96 -8.20 11.77
C ALA A 87 -3.06 -6.68 11.64
N LEU A 88 -2.31 -5.95 12.45
CA LEU A 88 -2.50 -4.51 12.66
C LEU A 88 -1.87 -3.65 11.57
N ILE A 89 -0.73 -4.08 11.03
CA ILE A 89 0.05 -3.31 10.05
C ILE A 89 -0.12 -3.91 8.65
N ALA A 90 0.22 -5.19 8.45
CA ALA A 90 0.21 -5.78 7.12
C ALA A 90 -1.21 -5.92 6.54
N ARG A 91 -2.20 -6.25 7.38
CA ARG A 91 -3.62 -6.37 6.97
C ARG A 91 -4.50 -5.20 7.37
N ASN A 92 -3.94 -4.17 7.99
CA ASN A 92 -4.64 -2.96 8.41
C ASN A 92 -5.93 -3.23 9.22
N LEU A 93 -5.85 -4.17 10.15
CA LEU A 93 -6.96 -4.50 11.04
C LEU A 93 -6.84 -3.75 12.37
N ARG A 94 -7.90 -3.74 13.16
CA ARG A 94 -7.92 -3.29 14.56
C ARG A 94 -8.42 -4.41 15.47
N VAL A 95 -8.03 -4.39 16.72
CA VAL A 95 -8.59 -5.29 17.73
C VAL A 95 -10.08 -4.98 17.90
N ALA A 96 -10.92 -5.98 17.71
CA ALA A 96 -12.37 -5.86 17.89
C ALA A 96 -12.76 -5.97 19.37
N ASN A 97 -12.10 -6.86 20.10
CA ASN A 97 -12.34 -7.10 21.51
C ASN A 97 -11.07 -7.63 22.20
N TYR A 98 -10.53 -6.87 23.14
CA TYR A 98 -9.30 -7.23 23.88
C TYR A 98 -9.48 -8.42 24.78
N GLN A 99 -10.64 -8.59 25.43
CA GLN A 99 -10.92 -9.74 26.29
C GLN A 99 -10.92 -11.06 25.50
N ASN A 100 -11.55 -11.06 24.33
CA ASN A 100 -11.55 -12.23 23.46
C ASN A 100 -10.15 -12.51 22.89
N LEU A 101 -9.38 -11.48 22.60
CA LEU A 101 -8.00 -11.60 22.15
C LEU A 101 -7.13 -12.20 23.26
N GLN A 102 -7.23 -11.67 24.51
CA GLN A 102 -6.55 -12.24 25.67
C GLN A 102 -6.91 -13.72 25.87
N SER A 103 -8.21 -14.04 25.83
CA SER A 103 -8.66 -15.43 25.94
C SER A 103 -8.06 -16.34 24.86
N SER A 104 -7.88 -15.81 23.64
CA SER A 104 -7.28 -16.58 22.53
C SER A 104 -5.79 -16.83 22.71
N ILE A 105 -5.07 -15.96 23.43
CA ILE A 105 -3.64 -16.13 23.70
C ILE A 105 -3.35 -16.78 25.05
N THR A 106 -4.38 -16.99 25.89
CA THR A 106 -4.23 -17.60 27.21
C THR A 106 -3.79 -19.05 27.08
N GLY A 107 -2.64 -19.38 27.68
CA GLY A 107 -2.04 -20.72 27.65
C GLY A 107 -1.61 -21.17 26.25
N VAL A 108 -1.38 -20.23 25.34
CA VAL A 108 -1.06 -20.51 23.93
C VAL A 108 0.28 -21.25 23.77
N TYR A 109 1.19 -21.09 24.71
CA TYR A 109 2.46 -21.81 24.66
C TYR A 109 2.25 -23.31 24.73
N GLU A 110 1.54 -23.81 25.73
CA GLU A 110 1.31 -25.24 25.91
C GLU A 110 0.33 -25.81 24.89
N SER A 111 -0.72 -25.07 24.58
CA SER A 111 -1.79 -25.57 23.71
C SER A 111 -1.43 -25.57 22.22
N HIS A 112 -0.54 -24.68 21.77
CA HIS A 112 -0.24 -24.51 20.35
C HIS A 112 1.26 -24.50 20.05
N LEU A 113 2.05 -23.66 20.73
CA LEU A 113 3.44 -23.46 20.33
C LEU A 113 4.34 -24.66 20.65
N ARG A 114 4.15 -25.26 21.81
CA ARG A 114 4.92 -26.46 22.24
C ARG A 114 4.60 -27.67 21.38
N ALA A 115 3.36 -27.84 20.96
CA ALA A 115 2.93 -28.97 20.14
C ALA A 115 3.41 -28.87 18.68
N LEU A 116 3.59 -27.67 18.17
CA LEU A 116 4.00 -27.43 16.77
C LEU A 116 5.52 -27.46 16.57
N SER A 117 6.31 -27.48 17.63
CA SER A 117 7.76 -27.51 17.54
C SER A 117 8.36 -28.32 18.68
N SER A 118 8.91 -29.48 18.33
CA SER A 118 9.61 -30.40 19.25
C SER A 118 11.06 -30.01 19.55
N GLU A 119 11.60 -28.98 18.86
CA GLU A 119 13.02 -28.62 18.99
C GLU A 119 13.29 -27.70 20.18
N GLU A 120 14.45 -27.86 20.82
CA GLU A 120 14.89 -27.00 21.92
C GLU A 120 15.10 -25.54 21.50
N GLN A 121 15.50 -25.30 20.25
CA GLN A 121 15.69 -23.97 19.69
C GLN A 121 14.88 -23.79 18.40
N TRP A 122 14.03 -22.77 18.37
CA TRP A 122 13.26 -22.43 17.17
C TRP A 122 14.11 -21.68 16.16
N THR A 123 14.19 -22.23 14.96
CA THR A 123 14.82 -21.57 13.82
C THR A 123 14.00 -20.35 13.35
N ALA A 124 14.53 -19.56 12.44
CA ALA A 124 13.78 -18.46 11.83
C ALA A 124 12.53 -18.97 11.09
N THR A 125 12.63 -20.12 10.41
CA THR A 125 11.52 -20.76 9.71
C THR A 125 10.43 -21.22 10.69
N ASP A 126 10.83 -21.82 11.83
CA ASP A 126 9.87 -22.24 12.86
C ASP A 126 9.11 -21.05 13.42
N ARG A 127 9.81 -19.98 13.79
CA ARG A 127 9.16 -18.75 14.29
C ARG A 127 8.18 -18.16 13.29
N ARG A 128 8.52 -18.18 11.99
CA ARG A 128 7.61 -17.75 10.93
C ARG A 128 6.35 -18.60 10.85
N ASN A 129 6.51 -19.92 10.87
CA ASN A 129 5.38 -20.85 10.80
C ASN A 129 4.50 -20.74 12.05
N LEU A 130 5.12 -20.66 13.22
CA LEU A 130 4.43 -20.45 14.49
C LEU A 130 3.68 -19.10 14.52
N SER A 131 4.30 -18.01 14.01
CA SER A 131 3.62 -16.72 13.91
C SER A 131 2.39 -16.77 12.99
N LYS A 132 2.47 -17.48 11.87
CA LYS A 132 1.31 -17.70 10.98
C LYS A 132 0.21 -18.50 11.64
N ALA A 133 0.57 -19.56 12.37
CA ALA A 133 -0.39 -20.37 13.11
C ALA A 133 -1.10 -19.55 14.21
N ILE A 134 -0.34 -18.75 14.96
CA ILE A 134 -0.90 -17.83 15.96
C ILE A 134 -1.79 -16.78 15.30
N PHE A 135 -1.37 -16.20 14.16
CA PHE A 135 -2.25 -15.28 13.44
C PHE A 135 -3.59 -15.94 13.08
N GLY A 136 -3.58 -17.18 12.56
CA GLY A 136 -4.81 -17.94 12.30
C GLY A 136 -5.71 -18.06 13.54
N LEU A 137 -5.12 -18.35 14.71
CA LEU A 137 -5.84 -18.48 15.98
C LEU A 137 -6.48 -17.18 16.45
N ILE A 138 -5.76 -16.05 16.33
CA ILE A 138 -6.21 -14.74 16.85
C ILE A 138 -7.02 -13.94 15.84
N SER A 139 -6.99 -14.29 14.55
CA SER A 139 -7.56 -13.49 13.44
C SER A 139 -9.04 -13.11 13.64
N LYS A 140 -9.84 -13.99 14.25
CA LYS A 140 -11.25 -13.75 14.57
C LYS A 140 -11.50 -12.59 15.56
N ASN A 141 -10.46 -12.17 16.29
CA ASN A 141 -10.55 -11.07 17.25
C ASN A 141 -10.25 -9.70 16.63
N PHE A 142 -10.06 -9.67 15.32
CA PHE A 142 -9.79 -8.45 14.59
C PHE A 142 -10.93 -8.13 13.63
N THR A 143 -11.09 -6.86 13.36
CA THR A 143 -12.04 -6.32 12.39
C THR A 143 -11.34 -5.26 11.54
N PRO A 144 -11.77 -5.03 10.30
CA PRO A 144 -11.26 -3.90 9.53
C PRO A 144 -11.39 -2.59 10.31
N LYS A 145 -10.41 -1.71 10.20
CA LYS A 145 -10.53 -0.36 10.77
C LYS A 145 -11.72 0.35 10.12
N ALA A 146 -12.59 0.99 10.91
CA ALA A 146 -13.69 1.77 10.38
C ALA A 146 -13.20 3.17 9.97
N GLY A 147 -13.67 3.67 8.82
CA GLY A 147 -13.33 5.01 8.31
C GLY A 147 -12.26 5.02 7.22
N SER A 148 -11.89 6.21 6.76
CA SER A 148 -10.92 6.47 5.67
C SER A 148 -9.52 5.87 5.89
N ASP A 149 -9.18 5.49 7.12
CA ASP A 149 -7.90 4.86 7.45
C ASP A 149 -7.84 3.35 7.12
N GLN A 150 -8.96 2.74 6.69
CA GLN A 150 -9.00 1.30 6.39
C GLN A 150 -8.07 0.87 5.27
N ASN A 151 -7.67 1.81 4.43
CA ASN A 151 -6.93 1.52 3.21
C ASN A 151 -5.48 2.01 3.19
N LEU A 152 -5.02 2.80 4.16
CA LEU A 152 -3.70 3.42 4.06
C LEU A 152 -2.57 2.40 3.89
N ALA A 153 -2.55 1.34 4.69
CA ALA A 153 -1.54 0.29 4.54
C ALA A 153 -1.73 -0.51 3.24
N GLY A 154 -2.97 -0.72 2.82
CA GLY A 154 -3.32 -1.35 1.55
C GLY A 154 -2.89 -0.49 0.36
N TRP A 155 -3.13 0.82 0.42
CA TRP A 155 -2.71 1.74 -0.64
C TRP A 155 -1.20 1.91 -0.70
N VAL A 156 -0.52 2.01 0.44
CA VAL A 156 0.94 2.04 0.50
C VAL A 156 1.54 0.76 -0.09
N ALA A 157 1.02 -0.40 0.29
CA ALA A 157 1.47 -1.68 -0.26
C ALA A 157 1.16 -1.80 -1.76
N SER A 158 0.00 -1.33 -2.20
CA SER A 158 -0.38 -1.27 -3.61
C SER A 158 0.54 -0.35 -4.40
N LEU A 159 0.84 0.85 -3.87
CA LEU A 159 1.79 1.78 -4.47
C LEU A 159 3.17 1.14 -4.60
N GLU A 160 3.72 0.57 -3.52
CA GLU A 160 5.04 -0.06 -3.52
C GLU A 160 5.10 -1.24 -4.49
N ASN A 161 4.08 -2.09 -4.53
CA ASN A 161 3.97 -3.18 -5.49
C ASN A 161 3.92 -2.65 -6.93
N THR A 162 3.14 -1.61 -7.17
CA THR A 162 3.05 -0.96 -8.48
C THR A 162 4.41 -0.40 -8.91
N LEU A 163 5.09 0.35 -8.04
CA LEU A 163 6.41 0.92 -8.32
C LEU A 163 7.50 -0.15 -8.51
N ASN A 164 7.43 -1.28 -7.79
CA ASN A 164 8.38 -2.39 -7.94
C ASN A 164 8.15 -3.22 -9.21
N THR A 165 6.91 -3.36 -9.65
CA THR A 165 6.53 -4.17 -10.82
C THR A 165 6.53 -3.38 -12.12
N SER A 166 6.48 -2.05 -12.05
CA SER A 166 6.39 -1.14 -13.20
C SER A 166 7.73 -0.88 -13.90
N LYS A 167 8.66 -1.83 -13.91
CA LYS A 167 9.92 -1.72 -14.71
C LYS A 167 9.68 -1.59 -16.21
N THR A 168 8.49 -1.95 -16.67
CA THR A 168 8.00 -1.73 -18.01
C THR A 168 6.61 -1.10 -17.89
N GLU A 169 6.33 -0.06 -18.67
CA GLU A 169 5.02 0.59 -18.74
C GLU A 169 3.93 -0.46 -18.91
N GLN A 170 3.23 -0.74 -17.82
CA GLN A 170 2.12 -1.68 -17.86
C GLN A 170 0.87 -0.92 -18.32
N VAL A 171 0.06 -1.59 -19.10
CA VAL A 171 -1.18 -1.03 -19.67
C VAL A 171 -2.12 -0.45 -18.61
N CYS A 172 -2.04 -0.91 -17.36
CA CYS A 172 -2.95 -0.53 -16.27
C CYS A 172 -2.41 0.50 -15.27
N TYR A 173 -1.21 1.06 -15.50
CA TYR A 173 -0.63 2.07 -14.60
C TYR A 173 -0.13 3.28 -15.38
N ASP A 174 -0.28 4.47 -14.78
CA ASP A 174 0.27 5.72 -15.28
C ASP A 174 0.66 6.62 -14.11
N PHE A 175 1.70 7.42 -14.27
CA PHE A 175 2.23 8.29 -13.23
C PHE A 175 2.18 9.75 -13.67
N LYS A 176 1.89 10.63 -12.73
CA LYS A 176 1.90 12.08 -12.91
C LYS A 176 2.59 12.74 -11.74
N MET A 177 3.41 13.72 -12.00
CA MET A 177 4.11 14.46 -10.94
C MET A 177 3.16 15.36 -10.14
N GLY A 178 2.17 15.97 -10.79
CA GLY A 178 1.21 16.89 -10.20
C GLY A 178 0.20 17.41 -11.22
N PHE A 179 -0.59 18.39 -10.82
CA PHE A 179 -1.60 19.06 -11.66
C PHE A 179 -1.17 20.45 -12.13
N ALA A 180 -0.08 20.99 -11.60
CA ALA A 180 0.46 22.30 -11.97
C ALA A 180 1.53 22.17 -13.06
N GLN A 181 1.66 23.21 -13.88
CA GLN A 181 2.83 23.40 -14.73
C GLN A 181 3.86 24.22 -13.95
N ILE A 182 5.02 23.62 -13.68
CA ILE A 182 6.10 24.23 -12.90
C ILE A 182 7.30 24.66 -13.75
N THR A 183 7.33 24.27 -15.02
CA THR A 183 8.39 24.63 -15.96
C THR A 183 7.85 25.61 -17.00
N GLY A 184 8.63 26.65 -17.31
CA GLY A 184 8.21 27.71 -18.21
C GLY A 184 7.24 28.68 -17.52
N ALA A 185 6.15 29.05 -18.22
CA ALA A 185 5.10 29.86 -17.61
C ALA A 185 4.34 29.06 -16.55
N GLU A 186 4.47 29.47 -15.30
CA GLU A 186 3.84 28.79 -14.16
C GLU A 186 2.31 28.84 -14.27
N LYS A 187 1.67 27.67 -14.19
CA LYS A 187 0.21 27.56 -14.15
C LYS A 187 -0.20 26.72 -12.94
N PRO A 188 -0.92 27.29 -11.98
CA PRO A 188 -1.27 26.65 -10.71
C PRO A 188 -2.11 25.37 -10.85
N PHE A 189 -2.85 25.24 -11.93
CA PHE A 189 -3.68 24.07 -12.21
C PHE A 189 -3.93 23.93 -13.72
N LEU A 190 -3.74 22.71 -14.20
CA LEU A 190 -4.02 22.36 -15.59
C LEU A 190 -5.22 21.41 -15.66
N PRO A 191 -6.42 21.90 -16.05
CA PRO A 191 -7.58 21.04 -16.29
C PRO A 191 -7.27 19.88 -17.24
N ALA A 192 -6.44 20.12 -18.24
CA ALA A 192 -6.00 19.12 -19.20
C ALA A 192 -5.30 17.90 -18.58
N VAL A 193 -4.70 18.04 -17.38
CA VAL A 193 -4.13 16.88 -16.65
C VAL A 193 -5.25 15.98 -16.14
N VAL A 194 -6.32 16.54 -15.59
CA VAL A 194 -7.48 15.75 -15.13
C VAL A 194 -8.15 15.07 -16.33
N SER A 195 -8.37 15.79 -17.42
CA SER A 195 -8.92 15.22 -18.68
C SER A 195 -8.06 14.06 -19.18
N LYS A 196 -6.73 14.25 -19.18
CA LYS A 196 -5.79 13.17 -19.58
C LYS A 196 -5.86 11.97 -18.63
N ILE A 197 -5.98 12.17 -17.31
CA ILE A 197 -6.14 11.11 -16.33
C ILE A 197 -7.42 10.31 -16.62
N VAL A 198 -8.55 10.99 -16.75
CA VAL A 198 -9.85 10.34 -17.00
C VAL A 198 -9.82 9.57 -18.32
N LYS A 199 -9.33 10.19 -19.39
CA LYS A 199 -9.18 9.54 -20.69
C LYS A 199 -8.24 8.34 -20.64
N THR A 200 -7.16 8.42 -19.89
CA THR A 200 -6.21 7.32 -19.71
C THR A 200 -6.87 6.16 -18.99
N LEU A 201 -7.60 6.40 -17.90
CA LEU A 201 -8.32 5.35 -17.16
C LEU A 201 -9.35 4.64 -18.04
N THR A 202 -10.16 5.38 -18.82
CA THR A 202 -11.13 4.77 -19.74
C THR A 202 -10.44 3.90 -20.80
N ALA A 203 -9.34 4.36 -21.35
CA ALA A 203 -8.57 3.59 -22.34
C ALA A 203 -7.92 2.33 -21.73
N MET A 204 -7.43 2.42 -20.50
CA MET A 204 -6.86 1.28 -19.77
C MET A 204 -7.90 0.19 -19.55
N THR A 205 -9.08 0.56 -19.02
CA THR A 205 -10.17 -0.39 -18.76
C THR A 205 -10.72 -1.02 -20.03
N ASN A 206 -10.65 -0.31 -21.16
CA ASN A 206 -10.98 -0.85 -22.47
C ASN A 206 -9.95 -1.86 -22.99
N THR A 207 -8.71 -1.78 -22.51
CA THR A 207 -7.61 -2.60 -23.04
C THR A 207 -7.41 -3.88 -22.24
N LYS A 208 -7.56 -3.84 -20.91
CA LYS A 208 -7.26 -4.97 -20.04
C LYS A 208 -8.31 -5.14 -18.95
N PRO A 209 -8.73 -6.38 -18.62
CA PRO A 209 -9.58 -6.64 -17.47
C PRO A 209 -8.86 -6.33 -16.15
N GLY A 210 -9.64 -5.97 -15.12
CA GLY A 210 -9.16 -5.68 -13.79
C GLY A 210 -9.13 -4.20 -13.44
N GLU A 211 -8.35 -3.87 -12.42
CA GLU A 211 -8.20 -2.52 -11.89
C GLU A 211 -7.10 -1.75 -12.63
N CYS A 212 -7.38 -0.49 -12.92
CA CYS A 212 -6.45 0.44 -13.57
C CYS A 212 -6.24 1.67 -12.70
N PHE A 213 -5.02 2.19 -12.67
CA PHE A 213 -4.62 3.25 -11.76
C PHE A 213 -3.88 4.37 -12.48
N VAL A 214 -4.16 5.62 -12.10
CA VAL A 214 -3.28 6.76 -12.35
C VAL A 214 -2.88 7.33 -10.99
N ILE A 215 -1.57 7.40 -10.75
CA ILE A 215 -1.00 7.85 -9.48
C ILE A 215 -0.34 9.21 -9.70
N VAL A 216 -0.74 10.19 -8.87
CA VAL A 216 -0.23 11.57 -8.93
C VAL A 216 0.60 11.86 -7.69
N GLY A 217 1.70 12.57 -7.85
CA GLY A 217 2.73 12.79 -6.84
C GLY A 217 3.95 11.88 -7.02
N VAL A 218 4.12 11.34 -8.25
CA VAL A 218 5.23 10.45 -8.61
C VAL A 218 5.85 10.91 -9.93
N ALA A 219 7.15 11.12 -9.95
CA ALA A 219 7.94 11.41 -11.13
C ALA A 219 8.68 10.15 -11.60
N GLU A 220 8.67 9.89 -12.91
CA GLU A 220 9.35 8.76 -13.53
C GLU A 220 10.84 9.05 -13.80
N ARG A 221 11.22 10.33 -13.88
CA ARG A 221 12.59 10.74 -14.21
C ARG A 221 13.17 11.62 -13.13
N GLU A 222 14.46 11.46 -12.89
CA GLU A 222 15.20 12.26 -11.93
C GLU A 222 15.17 13.76 -12.25
N ALA A 223 15.25 14.11 -13.52
CA ALA A 223 15.19 15.50 -13.96
C ALA A 223 13.87 16.19 -13.57
N ASP A 224 12.75 15.46 -13.65
CA ASP A 224 11.43 15.96 -13.25
C ASP A 224 11.36 16.15 -11.73
N ALA A 225 11.92 15.20 -10.96
CA ALA A 225 12.01 15.30 -9.50
C ALA A 225 12.90 16.45 -9.05
N LEU A 226 14.02 16.70 -9.73
CA LEU A 226 14.89 17.86 -9.46
C LEU A 226 14.21 19.18 -9.79
N ALA A 227 13.48 19.26 -10.93
CA ALA A 227 12.69 20.43 -11.27
C ALA A 227 11.60 20.71 -10.22
N HIS A 228 10.94 19.65 -9.72
CA HIS A 228 9.98 19.77 -8.64
C HIS A 228 10.63 20.29 -7.35
N ALA A 229 11.77 19.73 -6.97
CA ALA A 229 12.53 20.17 -5.79
C ALA A 229 12.99 21.64 -5.88
N ALA A 230 13.46 22.06 -7.06
CA ALA A 230 13.84 23.45 -7.30
C ALA A 230 12.65 24.41 -7.19
N HIS A 231 11.44 23.98 -7.62
CA HIS A 231 10.25 24.80 -7.62
C HIS A 231 9.58 24.92 -6.23
N TYR A 232 9.53 23.81 -5.48
CA TYR A 232 8.82 23.73 -4.21
C TYR A 232 9.74 23.73 -2.97
N GLY A 233 11.04 23.62 -3.15
CA GLY A 233 12.00 23.59 -2.03
C GLY A 233 12.04 22.28 -1.27
N GLU A 234 11.45 21.21 -1.80
CA GLU A 234 11.34 19.93 -1.11
C GLU A 234 11.74 18.76 -2.00
N HIS A 235 12.70 17.96 -1.53
CA HIS A 235 13.23 16.83 -2.29
C HIS A 235 12.25 15.66 -2.36
N ALA A 236 12.25 14.99 -3.51
CA ALA A 236 11.52 13.76 -3.72
C ALA A 236 12.18 12.59 -2.97
N ILE A 237 11.38 11.59 -2.63
CA ILE A 237 11.85 10.33 -2.06
C ILE A 237 12.07 9.35 -3.20
N LYS A 238 13.31 8.87 -3.36
CA LYS A 238 13.60 7.83 -4.35
C LYS A 238 13.09 6.47 -3.86
N TYR A 239 12.29 5.81 -4.70
CA TYR A 239 11.81 4.46 -4.48
C TYR A 239 11.92 3.64 -5.78
N SER A 240 12.76 2.62 -5.82
CA SER A 240 13.10 1.88 -7.04
C SER A 240 13.58 2.83 -8.15
N ASP A 241 12.94 2.81 -9.29
CA ASP A 241 13.26 3.67 -10.45
C ASP A 241 12.42 4.97 -10.47
N PHE A 242 11.60 5.21 -9.44
CA PHE A 242 10.69 6.34 -9.33
C PHE A 242 11.08 7.33 -8.25
N TYR A 243 10.50 8.53 -8.31
CA TYR A 243 10.72 9.60 -7.37
C TYR A 243 9.37 10.12 -6.85
N ILE A 244 9.10 9.90 -5.56
CA ILE A 244 7.85 10.33 -4.93
C ILE A 244 8.00 11.80 -4.54
N THR A 245 7.37 12.67 -5.32
CA THR A 245 7.40 14.12 -5.13
C THR A 245 6.35 14.58 -4.13
N GLY A 246 5.20 13.89 -4.10
CA GLY A 246 4.01 14.33 -3.39
C GLY A 246 3.29 15.48 -4.10
N ILE A 247 2.09 15.79 -3.64
CA ILE A 247 1.27 16.91 -4.09
C ILE A 247 1.02 17.94 -2.97
N ASP A 248 1.66 17.77 -1.82
CA ASP A 248 1.48 18.62 -0.63
C ASP A 248 1.83 20.07 -0.91
N GLN A 249 3.00 20.28 -1.50
CA GLN A 249 3.52 21.61 -1.76
C GLN A 249 2.73 22.34 -2.84
N GLU A 250 2.27 21.59 -3.87
CA GLU A 250 1.36 22.11 -4.87
C GLU A 250 0.03 22.54 -4.24
N ALA A 251 -0.56 21.68 -3.42
CA ALA A 251 -1.81 21.96 -2.73
C ALA A 251 -1.69 23.18 -1.79
N ALA A 252 -0.61 23.25 -1.02
CA ALA A 252 -0.35 24.38 -0.12
C ALA A 252 -0.12 25.68 -0.89
N LYS A 253 0.76 25.67 -1.90
CA LYS A 253 1.16 26.86 -2.67
C LYS A 253 0.02 27.46 -3.47
N TYR A 254 -0.78 26.63 -4.15
CA TYR A 254 -1.75 27.11 -5.13
C TYR A 254 -3.21 27.00 -4.70
N HIS A 255 -3.52 26.16 -3.74
CA HIS A 255 -4.89 25.87 -3.34
C HIS A 255 -5.17 26.12 -1.87
N GLY A 256 -4.12 26.34 -1.07
CA GLY A 256 -4.18 26.57 0.37
C GLY A 256 -4.44 25.29 1.20
N SER A 257 -4.94 24.21 0.60
CA SER A 257 -5.06 22.89 1.24
C SER A 257 -5.27 21.76 0.23
N LEU A 258 -4.95 20.54 0.62
CA LEU A 258 -5.21 19.32 -0.15
C LEU A 258 -6.72 19.18 -0.46
N SER A 259 -7.58 19.40 0.53
CA SER A 259 -9.04 19.30 0.36
C SER A 259 -9.59 20.27 -0.72
N LYS A 260 -9.04 21.48 -0.83
CA LYS A 260 -9.43 22.41 -1.90
C LYS A 260 -8.94 21.95 -3.28
N LEU A 261 -7.76 21.36 -3.37
CA LEU A 261 -7.28 20.74 -4.59
C LEU A 261 -8.19 19.57 -5.00
N GLU A 262 -8.53 18.68 -4.06
CA GLU A 262 -9.46 17.55 -4.30
C GLU A 262 -10.84 18.03 -4.79
N GLN A 263 -11.42 19.03 -4.15
CA GLN A 263 -12.70 19.62 -4.58
C GLN A 263 -12.63 20.11 -6.02
N LYS A 264 -11.53 20.78 -6.38
CA LYS A 264 -11.31 21.28 -7.75
C LYS A 264 -11.18 20.14 -8.77
N ILE A 265 -10.48 19.07 -8.40
CA ILE A 265 -10.35 17.86 -9.24
C ILE A 265 -11.72 17.20 -9.45
N VAL A 266 -12.47 17.00 -8.38
CA VAL A 266 -13.83 16.41 -8.44
C VAL A 266 -14.74 17.25 -9.34
N GLN A 267 -14.68 18.59 -9.25
CA GLN A 267 -15.43 19.47 -10.12
C GLN A 267 -15.05 19.33 -11.59
N HIS A 268 -13.76 19.12 -11.90
CA HIS A 268 -13.32 18.87 -13.27
C HIS A 268 -13.77 17.51 -13.79
N ILE A 269 -13.73 16.45 -12.95
CA ILE A 269 -14.25 15.11 -13.33
C ILE A 269 -15.73 15.22 -13.72
N GLU A 270 -16.54 16.04 -13.05
CA GLU A 270 -17.95 16.24 -13.41
C GLU A 270 -18.15 16.80 -14.80
N ASN A 271 -17.20 17.58 -15.29
CA ASN A 271 -17.28 18.21 -16.61
C ASN A 271 -16.68 17.34 -17.73
N GLU A 272 -16.07 16.20 -17.39
CA GLU A 272 -15.47 15.32 -18.39
C GLU A 272 -16.52 14.66 -19.29
N PRO A 273 -16.24 14.46 -20.60
CA PRO A 273 -17.18 13.90 -21.56
C PRO A 273 -17.24 12.36 -21.48
N ILE A 274 -17.60 11.85 -20.31
CA ILE A 274 -17.81 10.43 -20.03
C ILE A 274 -19.18 10.21 -19.39
N GLU A 275 -19.64 8.98 -19.35
CA GLU A 275 -20.92 8.60 -18.74
C GLU A 275 -20.96 8.94 -17.23
N ALA A 276 -22.15 9.31 -16.74
CA ALA A 276 -22.36 9.70 -15.33
C ALA A 276 -21.96 8.58 -14.35
N GLU A 277 -22.16 7.34 -14.72
CA GLU A 277 -21.76 6.18 -13.91
C GLU A 277 -20.23 6.11 -13.75
N LEU A 278 -19.48 6.33 -14.84
CA LEU A 278 -18.02 6.33 -14.79
C LEU A 278 -17.49 7.50 -13.96
N LYS A 279 -18.09 8.70 -14.06
CA LYS A 279 -17.76 9.85 -13.18
C LYS A 279 -17.93 9.48 -11.72
N SER A 280 -19.05 8.85 -11.39
CA SER A 280 -19.35 8.42 -10.03
C SER A 280 -18.35 7.38 -9.52
N LYS A 281 -17.98 6.39 -10.33
CA LYS A 281 -16.98 5.37 -9.99
C LYS A 281 -15.61 6.00 -9.76
N ILE A 282 -15.13 6.85 -10.67
CA ILE A 282 -13.81 7.51 -10.54
C ILE A 282 -13.76 8.38 -9.27
N LYS A 283 -14.83 9.13 -8.95
CA LYS A 283 -14.89 9.94 -7.73
C LYS A 283 -14.93 9.11 -6.46
N ALA A 284 -15.66 8.00 -6.46
CA ALA A 284 -15.75 7.10 -5.31
C ALA A 284 -14.43 6.38 -5.00
N GLU A 285 -13.63 6.14 -6.04
CA GLU A 285 -12.33 5.45 -5.95
C GLU A 285 -11.13 6.42 -5.93
N LEU A 286 -11.39 7.73 -5.93
CA LEU A 286 -10.36 8.76 -5.76
C LEU A 286 -9.90 8.81 -4.32
N VAL A 287 -8.61 8.61 -4.10
CA VAL A 287 -8.03 8.52 -2.76
C VAL A 287 -6.75 9.32 -2.67
N SER A 288 -6.62 10.09 -1.59
CA SER A 288 -5.36 10.71 -1.18
C SER A 288 -4.83 10.03 0.08
N PHE A 289 -3.57 9.66 0.07
CA PHE A 289 -2.92 9.01 1.21
C PHE A 289 -1.48 9.50 1.39
N SER A 290 -0.99 9.38 2.63
CA SER A 290 0.38 9.78 2.96
C SER A 290 1.35 8.62 2.75
N TYR A 291 2.38 8.84 1.95
CA TYR A 291 3.52 7.95 1.80
C TYR A 291 4.78 8.66 2.29
N GLN A 292 5.36 8.19 3.39
CA GLN A 292 6.58 8.77 3.97
C GLN A 292 6.53 10.31 4.12
N ASN A 293 5.41 10.84 4.60
CA ASN A 293 5.10 12.27 4.73
C ASN A 293 4.89 13.04 3.42
N LYS A 294 4.78 12.37 2.28
CA LYS A 294 4.35 12.93 0.99
C LYS A 294 2.92 12.52 0.70
N GLN A 295 2.05 13.44 0.34
CA GLN A 295 0.71 13.11 -0.09
C GLN A 295 0.71 12.62 -1.54
N VAL A 296 0.19 11.43 -1.75
CA VAL A 296 0.02 10.83 -3.08
C VAL A 296 -1.47 10.68 -3.34
N MET A 297 -1.89 10.95 -4.55
CA MET A 297 -3.28 10.80 -4.97
C MET A 297 -3.39 9.66 -5.98
N GLN A 298 -4.36 8.77 -5.77
CA GLN A 298 -4.64 7.66 -6.65
C GLN A 298 -6.03 7.79 -7.26
N PHE A 299 -6.10 7.74 -8.57
CA PHE A 299 -7.31 7.54 -9.33
C PHE A 299 -7.40 6.06 -9.71
N LYS A 300 -8.56 5.47 -9.54
CA LYS A 300 -8.79 4.06 -9.86
C LYS A 300 -10.05 3.92 -10.69
N LEU A 301 -10.02 3.02 -11.64
CA LEU A 301 -11.19 2.57 -12.37
C LEU A 301 -11.07 1.09 -12.67
N THR A 302 -12.13 0.35 -12.36
CA THR A 302 -12.22 -1.07 -12.70
C THR A 302 -12.99 -1.24 -13.99
N ARG A 303 -12.56 -2.18 -14.84
CA ARG A 303 -13.26 -2.54 -16.07
C ARG A 303 -14.72 -2.87 -15.77
N GLY A 304 -15.62 -2.26 -16.52
CA GLY A 304 -17.06 -2.56 -16.48
C GLY A 304 -17.45 -3.67 -17.44
N ASP A 305 -18.76 -3.93 -17.52
CA ASP A 305 -19.33 -4.93 -18.45
C ASP A 305 -19.35 -4.43 -19.91
N SER A 306 -19.27 -3.12 -20.09
CA SER A 306 -19.23 -2.46 -21.40
C SER A 306 -17.99 -1.58 -21.54
N PRO A 307 -17.46 -1.41 -22.77
CA PRO A 307 -16.34 -0.51 -22.99
C PRO A 307 -16.71 0.95 -22.68
N ALA A 308 -15.79 1.64 -22.04
CA ALA A 308 -15.96 3.05 -21.67
C ALA A 308 -15.74 3.99 -22.87
N LEU A 309 -16.66 4.93 -23.06
CA LEU A 309 -16.54 6.01 -24.04
C LEU A 309 -15.90 7.25 -23.40
N TYR A 310 -15.05 7.93 -24.14
CA TYR A 310 -14.58 9.26 -23.84
C TYR A 310 -14.84 10.17 -25.06
N ASP A 311 -15.62 11.21 -24.89
CA ASP A 311 -16.06 12.10 -25.97
C ASP A 311 -16.67 11.34 -27.17
N GLN A 312 -17.60 10.41 -26.89
CA GLN A 312 -18.29 9.56 -27.86
C GLN A 312 -17.39 8.63 -28.69
N LYS A 313 -16.15 8.39 -28.23
CA LYS A 313 -15.15 7.56 -28.90
C LYS A 313 -14.58 6.51 -27.96
N TYR A 314 -14.22 5.36 -28.53
CA TYR A 314 -13.45 4.35 -27.80
C TYR A 314 -11.96 4.62 -27.93
N PHE A 315 -11.25 4.51 -26.80
CA PHE A 315 -9.79 4.58 -26.75
C PHE A 315 -9.24 3.28 -26.15
N LYS A 316 -8.10 2.86 -26.67
CA LYS A 316 -7.27 1.79 -26.11
C LYS A 316 -5.93 2.36 -25.66
N ARG A 317 -5.27 1.67 -24.77
CA ARG A 317 -3.91 2.01 -24.38
C ARG A 317 -2.94 0.95 -24.87
N THR A 318 -2.00 1.34 -25.73
CA THR A 318 -0.88 0.51 -26.18
C THR A 318 0.40 1.06 -25.55
N MET A 319 0.94 0.33 -24.55
CA MET A 319 2.03 0.82 -23.69
C MET A 319 1.65 2.15 -23.01
N SER A 320 2.34 3.26 -23.34
CA SER A 320 2.06 4.61 -22.82
C SER A 320 1.16 5.46 -23.73
N HIS A 321 0.80 4.96 -24.92
CA HIS A 321 0.06 5.72 -25.91
C HIS A 321 -1.42 5.43 -25.85
N LEU A 322 -2.23 6.49 -26.03
CA LEU A 322 -3.68 6.41 -26.21
C LEU A 322 -3.99 6.37 -27.71
N GLU A 323 -4.68 5.33 -28.13
CA GLU A 323 -5.09 5.13 -29.51
C GLU A 323 -6.61 5.16 -29.61
N GLU A 324 -7.15 5.98 -30.52
CA GLU A 324 -8.56 5.98 -30.86
C GLU A 324 -8.89 4.70 -31.64
N VAL A 325 -9.97 4.02 -31.29
CA VAL A 325 -10.48 2.89 -32.04
C VAL A 325 -11.20 3.42 -33.28
N GLU A 326 -10.64 3.16 -34.45
CA GLU A 326 -11.24 3.61 -35.70
C GLU A 326 -12.60 2.90 -35.92
N ARG A 327 -13.56 3.61 -36.50
CA ARG A 327 -14.92 3.09 -36.74
C ARG A 327 -14.97 1.74 -37.46
N LYS A 328 -14.03 1.50 -38.36
CA LYS A 328 -13.92 0.21 -39.08
C LYS A 328 -13.47 -0.95 -38.17
N GLU A 329 -12.88 -0.65 -37.03
CA GLU A 329 -12.34 -1.61 -36.05
C GLU A 329 -13.26 -1.81 -34.83
N GLU A 330 -14.26 -0.95 -34.66
CA GLU A 330 -15.15 -0.96 -33.49
C GLU A 330 -15.78 -2.34 -33.24
N LEU A 331 -16.31 -2.99 -34.28
CA LEU A 331 -16.94 -4.30 -34.14
C LEU A 331 -15.95 -5.36 -33.62
N ASN A 332 -14.73 -5.36 -34.12
CA ASN A 332 -13.70 -6.28 -33.67
C ASN A 332 -13.26 -5.97 -32.24
N PHE A 333 -13.15 -4.69 -31.93
CA PHE A 333 -12.85 -4.23 -30.57
C PHE A 333 -13.92 -4.67 -29.56
N LEU A 334 -15.21 -4.50 -29.87
CA LEU A 334 -16.32 -4.92 -29.01
C LEU A 334 -16.31 -6.45 -28.78
N LYS A 335 -16.14 -7.24 -29.83
CA LYS A 335 -16.00 -8.70 -29.71
C LYS A 335 -14.80 -9.13 -28.87
N GLN A 336 -13.68 -8.45 -29.02
CA GLN A 336 -12.48 -8.70 -28.20
C GLN A 336 -12.76 -8.37 -26.74
N PHE A 337 -13.39 -7.24 -26.48
CA PHE A 337 -13.77 -6.82 -25.12
C PHE A 337 -14.65 -7.85 -24.44
N GLU A 338 -15.72 -8.33 -25.09
CA GLU A 338 -16.60 -9.39 -24.56
C GLU A 338 -15.84 -10.68 -24.26
N ARG A 339 -14.99 -11.11 -25.19
CA ARG A 339 -14.17 -12.32 -25.03
C ARG A 339 -13.23 -12.22 -23.83
N ASP A 340 -12.53 -11.09 -23.67
CA ASP A 340 -11.61 -10.87 -22.56
C ASP A 340 -12.36 -10.81 -21.22
N SER A 341 -13.57 -10.27 -21.19
CA SER A 341 -14.43 -10.25 -20.00
C SER A 341 -14.90 -11.65 -19.59
N GLN A 342 -15.27 -12.50 -20.55
CA GLN A 342 -15.62 -13.90 -20.30
C GLN A 342 -14.42 -14.72 -19.80
N LEU A 343 -13.25 -14.54 -20.37
CA LEU A 343 -12.03 -15.22 -19.93
C LEU A 343 -11.63 -14.83 -18.50
N ALA A 344 -11.79 -13.56 -18.14
CA ALA A 344 -11.49 -13.07 -16.80
C ALA A 344 -12.43 -13.63 -15.71
N GLN A 345 -13.65 -14.05 -16.08
CA GLN A 345 -14.59 -14.70 -15.17
C GLN A 345 -14.30 -16.20 -14.96
N ILE A 346 -13.59 -16.83 -15.88
CA ILE A 346 -13.28 -18.28 -15.85
C ILE A 346 -11.92 -18.55 -15.20
N LEU A 347 -11.00 -17.59 -15.24
CA LEU A 347 -9.66 -17.70 -14.68
C LEU A 347 -9.55 -16.75 -13.46
N PRO A 348 -9.74 -17.26 -12.22
CA PRO A 348 -9.64 -16.45 -11.01
C PRO A 348 -8.22 -15.97 -10.73
#